data_01a3a5919da0fc4a3063529a5917adc7
#
_entry.id   01a3a5919da0fc4a3063529a5917adc7
#
_cell.length_a   1.000
_cell.length_b   1.000
_cell.length_c   1.000
_cell.angle_alpha   90.00
_cell.angle_beta   90.00
_cell.angle_gamma   90.00
#
_symmetry.space_group_name_H-M   'P 1'
#
loop_
_entity.id
_entity.type
_entity.pdbx_description
1 polymer ?
#
loop_
_entity_poly.entity_id
_entity_poly.type
_entity_poly.pdbx_seq_one_letter_code
_entity_poly.pdbx_strand_id
1 'polypeptide(L)'
;MKYLDIHTHAFPDELAPRAIAGIEKFTGDIKPLTNGTVKDLARVMDEGGVNVSVIASIATKPAQFEPILRWSEEIMSERIVPFASIHPACDRFEEKVASVVRSGIRGLKIHPFYQGLAADDPKWFPLYDAAQSASLPILFHAGFDVAFGKQDLAHPYRFRTIRKNFPKLKFVMAHMGGWLAYEDFLADMRGEDVMIDTSCSAGICPVETANKILSRVGAENILFGTDCPWGGARKHIRFVEDFCPDESMRELIFHRNAERLLGVTVPEI
;
A
#
# COMPACT_ATOMS: atom_id res chain seq x y z
N MET A 1 12.52 12.81 13.69
CA MET A 1 11.65 12.61 12.50
C MET A 1 10.65 11.52 12.84
N LYS A 2 9.37 11.68 12.50
CA LYS A 2 8.34 10.66 12.67
C LYS A 2 8.21 9.84 11.39
N TYR A 3 7.78 8.57 11.51
CA TYR A 3 7.57 7.69 10.36
C TYR A 3 6.21 6.99 10.46
N LEU A 4 5.40 7.12 9.41
CA LEU A 4 4.19 6.34 9.19
C LEU A 4 4.40 5.48 7.94
N ASP A 5 4.52 4.18 8.15
CA ASP A 5 4.67 3.19 7.08
C ASP A 5 3.29 2.80 6.54
N ILE A 6 2.97 3.30 5.34
CA ILE A 6 1.65 3.09 4.71
C ILE A 6 1.46 1.67 4.15
N HIS A 7 2.52 0.85 4.12
CA HIS A 7 2.49 -0.42 3.42
C HIS A 7 3.30 -1.49 4.14
N THR A 8 2.62 -2.27 4.97
CA THR A 8 3.18 -3.47 5.62
C THR A 8 2.20 -4.63 5.55
N HIS A 9 2.68 -5.83 5.81
CA HIS A 9 1.88 -7.04 5.86
C HIS A 9 2.10 -7.78 7.17
N ALA A 10 1.01 -8.17 7.79
CA ALA A 10 0.94 -9.11 8.89
C ALA A 10 -0.33 -9.94 8.75
N PHE A 11 -0.39 -11.05 9.48
CA PHE A 11 -1.44 -12.04 9.38
C PHE A 11 -1.86 -12.47 10.80
N PRO A 12 -3.06 -13.01 10.99
CA PRO A 12 -3.40 -13.74 12.21
C PRO A 12 -2.33 -14.79 12.55
N ASP A 13 -1.99 -14.94 13.82
CA ASP A 13 -0.85 -15.74 14.27
C ASP A 13 -0.86 -17.18 13.72
N GLU A 14 -2.07 -17.77 13.62
CA GLU A 14 -2.26 -19.12 13.07
C GLU A 14 -1.99 -19.21 11.56
N LEU A 15 -2.17 -18.11 10.82
CA LEU A 15 -1.98 -18.04 9.38
C LEU A 15 -0.56 -17.58 8.99
N ALA A 16 0.09 -16.81 9.85
CA ALA A 16 1.35 -16.14 9.58
C ALA A 16 2.45 -17.09 9.05
N PRO A 17 2.73 -18.26 9.64
CA PRO A 17 3.76 -19.16 9.14
C PRO A 17 3.50 -19.64 7.70
N ARG A 18 2.24 -19.95 7.41
CA ARG A 18 1.83 -20.43 6.07
C ARG A 18 1.87 -19.31 5.03
N ALA A 19 1.45 -18.11 5.41
CA ALA A 19 1.43 -16.95 4.52
C ALA A 19 2.86 -16.55 4.13
N ILE A 20 3.76 -16.43 5.12
CA ILE A 20 5.17 -16.11 4.89
C ILE A 20 5.83 -17.18 4.00
N ALA A 21 5.72 -18.46 4.35
CA ALA A 21 6.30 -19.54 3.55
C ALA A 21 5.72 -19.61 2.13
N GLY A 22 4.47 -19.18 1.95
CA GLY A 22 3.81 -19.12 0.63
C GLY A 22 4.43 -18.08 -0.30
N ILE A 23 4.74 -16.89 0.23
CA ILE A 23 5.30 -15.77 -0.53
C ILE A 23 6.81 -15.93 -0.69
N GLU A 24 7.54 -16.38 0.34
CA GLU A 24 8.99 -16.57 0.33
C GLU A 24 9.49 -17.43 -0.86
N LYS A 25 8.64 -18.32 -1.38
CA LYS A 25 8.96 -19.14 -2.57
C LYS A 25 9.26 -18.32 -3.83
N PHE A 26 8.78 -17.09 -3.88
CA PHE A 26 8.90 -16.22 -5.05
C PHE A 26 9.87 -15.04 -4.84
N THR A 27 10.34 -14.81 -3.61
CA THR A 27 11.17 -13.64 -3.27
C THR A 27 12.67 -13.85 -3.49
N GLY A 28 13.09 -15.05 -3.96
CA GLY A 28 14.49 -15.38 -4.21
C GLY A 28 15.33 -15.27 -2.94
N ASP A 29 16.34 -14.41 -2.98
CA ASP A 29 17.26 -14.21 -1.83
C ASP A 29 16.72 -13.25 -0.76
N ILE A 30 15.56 -12.60 -1.02
CA ILE A 30 14.95 -11.69 -0.04
C ILE A 30 14.26 -12.52 1.04
N LYS A 31 14.81 -12.45 2.26
CA LYS A 31 14.24 -13.11 3.44
C LYS A 31 13.28 -12.18 4.16
N PRO A 32 12.19 -12.72 4.72
CA PRO A 32 11.25 -11.93 5.50
C PRO A 32 11.90 -11.46 6.80
N LEU A 33 11.68 -10.19 7.16
CA LEU A 33 12.21 -9.56 8.37
C LEU A 33 11.40 -9.91 9.62
N THR A 34 10.19 -10.44 9.42
CA THR A 34 9.27 -10.84 10.48
C THR A 34 8.73 -12.24 10.20
N ASN A 35 8.21 -12.87 11.25
CA ASN A 35 7.47 -14.13 11.13
C ASN A 35 6.03 -13.95 10.62
N GLY A 36 5.65 -12.73 10.26
CA GLY A 36 4.33 -12.38 9.75
C GLY A 36 3.26 -12.07 10.79
N THR A 37 3.59 -12.09 12.10
CA THR A 37 2.64 -11.70 13.14
C THR A 37 2.67 -10.19 13.42
N VAL A 38 1.58 -9.64 13.97
CA VAL A 38 1.52 -8.24 14.41
C VAL A 38 2.56 -7.96 15.49
N LYS A 39 2.77 -8.91 16.40
CA LYS A 39 3.79 -8.79 17.45
C LYS A 39 5.20 -8.64 16.88
N ASP A 40 5.53 -9.40 15.86
CA ASP A 40 6.87 -9.34 15.26
C ASP A 40 7.02 -8.11 14.34
N LEU A 41 5.92 -7.64 13.72
CA LEU A 41 5.89 -6.34 13.05
C LEU A 41 6.18 -5.21 14.04
N ALA A 42 5.57 -5.20 15.22
CA ALA A 42 5.84 -4.19 16.25
C ALA A 42 7.31 -4.18 16.68
N ARG A 43 7.96 -5.35 16.80
CA ARG A 43 9.40 -5.43 17.06
C ARG A 43 10.24 -4.72 16.00
N VAL A 44 9.98 -4.99 14.71
CA VAL A 44 10.77 -4.34 13.64
C VAL A 44 10.42 -2.86 13.46
N MET A 45 9.20 -2.45 13.81
CA MET A 45 8.86 -1.02 13.94
C MET A 45 9.74 -0.32 14.97
N ASP A 46 9.89 -0.91 16.17
CA ASP A 46 10.74 -0.35 17.24
C ASP A 46 12.20 -0.30 16.81
N GLU A 47 12.72 -1.37 16.22
CA GLU A 47 14.10 -1.42 15.70
C GLU A 47 14.35 -0.41 14.57
N GLY A 48 13.34 -0.11 13.78
CA GLY A 48 13.39 0.83 12.66
C GLY A 48 13.02 2.28 13.02
N GLY A 49 12.51 2.51 14.24
CA GLY A 49 12.00 3.81 14.67
C GLY A 49 10.67 4.21 14.03
N VAL A 50 9.87 3.22 13.57
CA VAL A 50 8.58 3.47 12.92
C VAL A 50 7.48 3.69 13.97
N ASN A 51 6.83 4.83 13.91
CA ASN A 51 5.80 5.20 14.88
C ASN A 51 4.48 4.46 14.61
N VAL A 52 4.04 4.43 13.36
CA VAL A 52 2.76 3.85 12.92
C VAL A 52 2.98 3.00 11.68
N SER A 53 2.32 1.85 11.59
CA SER A 53 2.29 1.01 10.39
C SER A 53 0.87 0.70 9.94
N VAL A 54 0.64 0.80 8.64
CA VAL A 54 -0.58 0.32 8.00
C VAL A 54 -0.39 -1.16 7.65
N ILE A 55 -1.30 -2.02 8.12
CA ILE A 55 -1.34 -3.43 7.71
C ILE A 55 -2.30 -3.58 6.53
N ALA A 56 -1.76 -3.88 5.36
CA ALA A 56 -2.48 -3.98 4.09
C ALA A 56 -2.95 -5.42 3.83
N SER A 57 -4.09 -5.82 4.39
CA SER A 57 -4.68 -7.15 4.19
C SER A 57 -5.15 -7.36 2.76
N ILE A 58 -5.07 -8.60 2.25
CA ILE A 58 -5.51 -8.95 0.89
C ILE A 58 -6.53 -10.09 0.96
N ALA A 59 -7.76 -9.84 0.48
CA ALA A 59 -8.78 -10.86 0.29
C ALA A 59 -8.56 -11.57 -1.05
N THR A 60 -8.07 -12.78 -1.05
CA THR A 60 -7.87 -13.61 -2.26
C THR A 60 -9.12 -14.42 -2.63
N LYS A 61 -10.17 -14.35 -1.80
CA LYS A 61 -11.48 -15.01 -1.99
C LYS A 61 -12.58 -14.14 -1.37
N PRO A 62 -13.82 -14.17 -1.92
CA PRO A 62 -14.95 -13.39 -1.39
C PRO A 62 -15.24 -13.65 0.09
N ALA A 63 -15.14 -14.90 0.54
CA ALA A 63 -15.42 -15.31 1.92
C ALA A 63 -14.44 -14.74 2.97
N GLN A 64 -13.35 -14.11 2.54
CA GLN A 64 -12.36 -13.54 3.47
C GLN A 64 -12.70 -12.12 3.93
N PHE A 65 -13.70 -11.45 3.36
CA PHE A 65 -14.06 -10.10 3.76
C PHE A 65 -14.38 -10.00 5.26
N GLU A 66 -15.33 -10.79 5.75
CA GLU A 66 -15.74 -10.76 7.15
C GLU A 66 -14.63 -11.16 8.15
N PRO A 67 -13.84 -12.22 7.89
CA PRO A 67 -12.66 -12.52 8.72
C PRO A 67 -11.64 -11.39 8.77
N ILE A 68 -11.33 -10.77 7.62
CA ILE A 68 -10.39 -9.65 7.55
C ILE A 68 -10.93 -8.46 8.33
N LEU A 69 -12.22 -8.13 8.18
CA LEU A 69 -12.84 -7.01 8.86
C LEU A 69 -12.73 -7.16 10.38
N ARG A 70 -13.15 -8.32 10.93
CA ARG A 70 -13.06 -8.62 12.37
C ARG A 70 -11.62 -8.57 12.89
N TRP A 71 -10.69 -9.23 12.19
CA TRP A 71 -9.29 -9.21 12.59
C TRP A 71 -8.70 -7.80 12.55
N SER A 72 -9.09 -6.99 11.56
CA SER A 72 -8.68 -5.58 11.49
C SER A 72 -9.16 -4.77 12.69
N GLU A 73 -10.39 -5.00 13.16
CA GLU A 73 -10.92 -4.37 14.38
C GLU A 73 -10.14 -4.79 15.63
N GLU A 74 -9.76 -6.08 15.72
CA GLU A 74 -9.02 -6.64 16.86
C GLU A 74 -7.61 -6.09 17.00
N ILE A 75 -6.90 -5.85 15.88
CA ILE A 75 -5.49 -5.40 15.89
C ILE A 75 -5.32 -3.89 15.88
N MET A 76 -6.40 -3.13 15.66
CA MET A 76 -6.35 -1.68 15.56
C MET A 76 -5.85 -1.05 16.87
N SER A 77 -4.87 -0.14 16.74
CA SER A 77 -4.30 0.60 17.87
C SER A 77 -3.77 1.95 17.42
N GLU A 78 -3.20 2.73 18.33
CA GLU A 78 -2.55 4.00 17.97
C GLU A 78 -1.35 3.82 17.03
N ARG A 79 -0.73 2.62 17.03
CA ARG A 79 0.44 2.30 16.20
C ARG A 79 0.12 1.40 15.00
N ILE A 80 -1.02 0.74 14.99
CA ILE A 80 -1.43 -0.17 13.93
C ILE A 80 -2.72 0.32 13.31
N VAL A 81 -2.66 0.67 12.03
CA VAL A 81 -3.80 1.11 11.22
C VAL A 81 -4.09 0.03 10.16
N PRO A 82 -5.07 -0.85 10.38
CA PRO A 82 -5.38 -1.89 9.41
C PRO A 82 -6.13 -1.32 8.20
N PHE A 83 -5.84 -1.86 7.02
CA PHE A 83 -6.66 -1.72 5.82
C PHE A 83 -7.43 -3.01 5.58
N ALA A 84 -8.71 -2.87 5.23
CA ALA A 84 -9.53 -3.99 4.82
C ALA A 84 -9.28 -4.35 3.34
N SER A 85 -9.85 -5.46 2.89
CA SER A 85 -9.81 -5.86 1.49
C SER A 85 -11.13 -6.49 1.09
N ILE A 86 -11.62 -6.13 -0.09
CA ILE A 86 -12.85 -6.66 -0.68
C ILE A 86 -12.48 -7.33 -2.00
N HIS A 87 -12.89 -8.60 -2.17
CA HIS A 87 -12.60 -9.36 -3.39
C HIS A 87 -13.56 -8.94 -4.52
N PRO A 88 -13.13 -8.88 -5.81
CA PRO A 88 -13.98 -8.42 -6.93
C PRO A 88 -15.19 -9.31 -7.21
N ALA A 89 -15.19 -10.55 -6.75
CA ALA A 89 -16.35 -11.44 -6.85
C ALA A 89 -17.32 -11.34 -5.66
N CYS A 90 -17.15 -10.35 -4.78
CA CYS A 90 -18.17 -10.00 -3.78
C CYS A 90 -19.36 -9.30 -4.44
N ASP A 91 -20.47 -9.33 -3.74
CA ASP A 91 -21.65 -8.50 -3.97
C ASP A 91 -21.74 -7.35 -2.96
N ARG A 92 -22.73 -6.48 -3.09
CA ARG A 92 -23.09 -5.43 -2.12
C ARG A 92 -21.89 -4.59 -1.68
N PHE A 93 -21.14 -4.06 -2.63
CA PHE A 93 -19.94 -3.28 -2.34
C PHE A 93 -20.20 -2.06 -1.46
N GLU A 94 -21.32 -1.34 -1.67
CA GLU A 94 -21.71 -0.19 -0.84
C GLU A 94 -21.87 -0.57 0.63
N GLU A 95 -22.56 -1.69 0.92
CA GLU A 95 -22.76 -2.17 2.28
C GLU A 95 -21.44 -2.59 2.94
N LYS A 96 -20.55 -3.23 2.17
CA LYS A 96 -19.22 -3.66 2.64
C LYS A 96 -18.32 -2.46 2.93
N VAL A 97 -18.28 -1.47 2.04
CA VAL A 97 -17.55 -0.21 2.26
C VAL A 97 -18.11 0.53 3.48
N ALA A 98 -19.44 0.61 3.61
CA ALA A 98 -20.07 1.20 4.79
C ALA A 98 -19.71 0.46 6.09
N SER A 99 -19.56 -0.88 6.04
CA SER A 99 -19.11 -1.67 7.21
C SER A 99 -17.66 -1.35 7.56
N VAL A 100 -16.76 -1.26 6.58
CA VAL A 100 -15.35 -0.85 6.77
C VAL A 100 -15.28 0.52 7.45
N VAL A 101 -16.04 1.49 6.98
CA VAL A 101 -16.09 2.84 7.56
C VAL A 101 -16.62 2.83 8.98
N ARG A 102 -17.71 2.09 9.26
CA ARG A 102 -18.28 1.97 10.62
C ARG A 102 -17.32 1.33 11.62
N SER A 103 -16.48 0.40 11.17
CA SER A 103 -15.43 -0.22 11.99
C SER A 103 -14.25 0.71 12.28
N GLY A 104 -14.23 1.93 11.75
CA GLY A 104 -13.12 2.87 11.92
C GLY A 104 -11.88 2.57 11.09
N ILE A 105 -11.95 1.57 10.19
CA ILE A 105 -10.86 1.21 9.28
C ILE A 105 -10.68 2.33 8.25
N ARG A 106 -9.42 2.69 7.97
CA ARG A 106 -9.05 3.92 7.26
C ARG A 106 -8.76 3.75 5.77
N GLY A 107 -8.84 2.53 5.22
CA GLY A 107 -8.57 2.30 3.82
C GLY A 107 -8.80 0.86 3.37
N LEU A 108 -8.65 0.65 2.08
CA LEU A 108 -8.72 -0.66 1.42
C LEU A 108 -7.38 -0.99 0.76
N LYS A 109 -7.05 -2.28 0.72
CA LYS A 109 -5.97 -2.82 -0.13
C LYS A 109 -6.57 -3.60 -1.28
N ILE A 110 -6.07 -3.33 -2.50
CA ILE A 110 -6.33 -4.13 -3.70
C ILE A 110 -5.00 -4.63 -4.25
N HIS A 111 -4.97 -5.91 -4.58
CA HIS A 111 -3.83 -6.56 -5.22
C HIS A 111 -4.30 -7.30 -6.47
N PRO A 112 -4.22 -6.68 -7.65
CA PRO A 112 -4.80 -7.21 -8.89
C PRO A 112 -4.41 -8.65 -9.19
N PHE A 113 -3.16 -9.03 -8.93
CA PHE A 113 -2.65 -10.38 -9.20
C PHE A 113 -3.25 -11.44 -8.26
N TYR A 114 -3.22 -11.21 -6.94
CA TYR A 114 -3.78 -12.15 -5.96
C TYR A 114 -5.31 -12.21 -6.00
N GLN A 115 -5.96 -11.19 -6.55
CA GLN A 115 -7.41 -11.12 -6.73
C GLN A 115 -7.85 -11.49 -8.16
N GLY A 116 -6.86 -11.76 -9.05
CA GLY A 116 -7.08 -12.32 -10.38
C GLY A 116 -7.83 -11.40 -11.35
N LEU A 117 -7.73 -10.07 -11.18
CA LEU A 117 -8.47 -9.12 -12.00
C LEU A 117 -7.65 -7.84 -12.22
N ALA A 118 -7.58 -7.36 -13.48
CA ALA A 118 -6.87 -6.13 -13.80
C ALA A 118 -7.43 -4.94 -13.02
N ALA A 119 -6.56 -3.99 -12.64
CA ALA A 119 -6.95 -2.86 -11.79
C ALA A 119 -8.07 -2.00 -12.38
N ASP A 120 -8.15 -1.90 -13.70
CA ASP A 120 -9.16 -1.10 -14.43
C ASP A 120 -10.34 -1.92 -14.98
N ASP A 121 -10.45 -3.20 -14.59
CA ASP A 121 -11.59 -4.02 -15.02
C ASP A 121 -12.92 -3.44 -14.47
N PRO A 122 -13.96 -3.31 -15.31
CA PRO A 122 -15.25 -2.76 -14.89
C PRO A 122 -15.92 -3.47 -13.71
N LYS A 123 -15.57 -4.69 -13.40
CA LYS A 123 -16.07 -5.40 -12.20
C LYS A 123 -15.66 -4.71 -10.89
N TRP A 124 -14.59 -3.94 -10.88
CA TRP A 124 -14.17 -3.13 -9.74
C TRP A 124 -14.97 -1.83 -9.59
N PHE A 125 -15.61 -1.34 -10.66
CA PHE A 125 -16.20 0.00 -10.67
C PHE A 125 -17.25 0.24 -9.56
N PRO A 126 -18.11 -0.73 -9.20
CA PRO A 126 -19.01 -0.55 -8.06
C PRO A 126 -18.26 -0.36 -6.73
N LEU A 127 -17.13 -1.04 -6.54
CA LEU A 127 -16.30 -0.84 -5.36
C LEU A 127 -15.63 0.54 -5.37
N TYR A 128 -15.11 0.98 -6.51
CA TYR A 128 -14.47 2.29 -6.64
C TYR A 128 -15.44 3.43 -6.40
N ASP A 129 -16.66 3.30 -6.92
CA ASP A 129 -17.73 4.29 -6.69
C ASP A 129 -18.12 4.37 -5.20
N ALA A 130 -18.31 3.23 -4.56
CA ALA A 130 -18.59 3.17 -3.13
C ALA A 130 -17.42 3.76 -2.29
N ALA A 131 -16.17 3.42 -2.60
CA ALA A 131 -14.99 3.94 -1.90
C ALA A 131 -14.83 5.46 -2.11
N GLN A 132 -15.03 5.95 -3.36
CA GLN A 132 -15.02 7.38 -3.69
C GLN A 132 -16.08 8.14 -2.90
N SER A 133 -17.32 7.62 -2.87
CA SER A 133 -18.45 8.21 -2.15
C SER A 133 -18.20 8.27 -0.64
N ALA A 134 -17.55 7.26 -0.09
CA ALA A 134 -17.16 7.20 1.32
C ALA A 134 -15.86 7.97 1.64
N SER A 135 -15.18 8.54 0.63
CA SER A 135 -13.83 9.13 0.76
C SER A 135 -12.80 8.15 1.36
N LEU A 136 -13.01 6.84 1.19
CA LEU A 136 -12.15 5.77 1.69
C LEU A 136 -11.01 5.54 0.70
N PRO A 137 -9.74 5.74 1.08
CA PRO A 137 -8.60 5.56 0.17
C PRO A 137 -8.37 4.08 -0.15
N ILE A 138 -7.81 3.83 -1.34
CA ILE A 138 -7.41 2.50 -1.79
C ILE A 138 -5.90 2.48 -2.03
N LEU A 139 -5.20 1.56 -1.37
CA LEU A 139 -3.81 1.23 -1.67
C LEU A 139 -3.77 0.08 -2.68
N PHE A 140 -3.30 0.35 -3.87
CA PHE A 140 -3.12 -0.65 -4.93
C PHE A 140 -1.68 -1.17 -4.95
N HIS A 141 -1.51 -2.48 -5.15
CA HIS A 141 -0.29 -2.96 -5.78
C HIS A 141 -0.23 -2.43 -7.20
N ALA A 142 0.93 -1.92 -7.64
CA ALA A 142 1.15 -1.36 -8.97
C ALA A 142 2.46 -1.89 -9.60
N GLY A 143 2.45 -2.01 -10.91
CA GLY A 143 3.56 -2.59 -11.68
C GLY A 143 3.46 -4.09 -11.85
N PHE A 144 4.61 -4.78 -11.95
CA PHE A 144 4.69 -6.24 -12.01
C PHE A 144 4.69 -6.85 -10.61
N ASP A 145 4.63 -8.20 -10.54
CA ASP A 145 4.73 -8.96 -9.29
C ASP A 145 5.61 -10.20 -9.51
N VAL A 146 6.51 -10.48 -8.56
CA VAL A 146 7.50 -11.57 -8.66
C VAL A 146 6.86 -12.94 -8.81
N ALA A 147 5.70 -13.16 -8.19
CA ALA A 147 5.01 -14.45 -8.20
C ALA A 147 4.24 -14.71 -9.51
N PHE A 148 3.98 -13.67 -10.31
CA PHE A 148 3.10 -13.75 -11.48
C PHE A 148 3.80 -13.39 -12.79
N GLY A 149 5.10 -13.10 -12.76
CA GLY A 149 5.89 -12.78 -13.93
C GLY A 149 5.42 -11.48 -14.62
N LYS A 150 5.40 -11.48 -15.96
CA LYS A 150 5.06 -10.31 -16.78
C LYS A 150 3.56 -10.15 -17.09
N GLN A 151 2.68 -10.66 -16.24
CA GLN A 151 1.25 -10.40 -16.41
C GLN A 151 0.97 -8.90 -16.27
N ASP A 152 0.06 -8.39 -17.09
CA ASP A 152 -0.33 -6.99 -17.10
C ASP A 152 -1.69 -6.80 -16.38
N LEU A 153 -1.68 -6.84 -15.04
CA LEU A 153 -2.89 -6.61 -14.24
C LEU A 153 -2.86 -5.30 -13.46
N ALA A 154 -1.68 -4.72 -13.25
CA ALA A 154 -1.49 -3.50 -12.46
C ALA A 154 -0.48 -2.52 -13.10
N HIS A 155 -0.35 -2.56 -14.43
CA HIS A 155 0.54 -1.64 -15.14
C HIS A 155 0.09 -0.19 -14.98
N PRO A 156 1.01 0.80 -14.90
CA PRO A 156 0.69 2.21 -14.64
C PRO A 156 -0.42 2.80 -15.51
N TYR A 157 -0.48 2.49 -16.81
CA TYR A 157 -1.51 3.04 -17.71
C TYR A 157 -2.94 2.70 -17.30
N ARG A 158 -3.17 1.57 -16.58
CA ARG A 158 -4.50 1.16 -16.12
C ARG A 158 -5.07 2.14 -15.09
N PHE A 159 -4.22 2.77 -14.31
CA PHE A 159 -4.63 3.75 -13.30
C PHE A 159 -5.15 5.06 -13.91
N ARG A 160 -4.79 5.37 -15.15
CA ARG A 160 -5.40 6.48 -15.91
C ARG A 160 -6.89 6.22 -16.17
N THR A 161 -7.25 4.98 -16.50
CA THR A 161 -8.66 4.57 -16.65
C THR A 161 -9.43 4.75 -15.35
N ILE A 162 -8.82 4.36 -14.22
CA ILE A 162 -9.42 4.55 -12.88
C ILE A 162 -9.59 6.05 -12.59
N ARG A 163 -8.53 6.85 -12.76
CA ARG A 163 -8.61 8.30 -12.51
C ARG A 163 -9.66 8.98 -13.39
N LYS A 164 -9.76 8.61 -14.66
CA LYS A 164 -10.74 9.16 -15.59
C LYS A 164 -12.18 8.87 -15.17
N ASN A 165 -12.48 7.66 -14.71
CA ASN A 165 -13.83 7.24 -14.33
C ASN A 165 -14.19 7.64 -12.90
N PHE A 166 -13.21 7.73 -12.00
CA PHE A 166 -13.38 8.03 -10.58
C PHE A 166 -12.47 9.19 -10.15
N PRO A 167 -12.77 10.43 -10.59
CA PRO A 167 -11.88 11.59 -10.40
C PRO A 167 -11.70 11.99 -8.93
N LYS A 168 -12.62 11.62 -8.05
CA LYS A 168 -12.55 11.92 -6.61
C LYS A 168 -12.00 10.74 -5.77
N LEU A 169 -11.76 9.59 -6.38
CA LEU A 169 -11.23 8.44 -5.68
C LEU A 169 -9.81 8.75 -5.18
N LYS A 170 -9.62 8.66 -3.88
CA LYS A 170 -8.28 8.70 -3.27
C LYS A 170 -7.64 7.34 -3.46
N PHE A 171 -6.51 7.28 -4.15
CA PHE A 171 -5.77 6.03 -4.25
C PHE A 171 -4.26 6.26 -4.26
N VAL A 172 -3.54 5.24 -3.82
CA VAL A 172 -2.09 5.17 -3.76
C VAL A 172 -1.64 4.02 -4.66
N MET A 173 -0.75 4.30 -5.59
CA MET A 173 -0.05 3.29 -6.40
C MET A 173 1.23 2.90 -5.67
N ALA A 174 1.32 1.65 -5.21
CA ALA A 174 2.49 1.17 -4.49
C ALA A 174 3.76 1.16 -5.34
N HIS A 175 4.92 1.04 -4.67
CA HIS A 175 6.21 0.73 -5.28
C HIS A 175 6.70 1.80 -6.27
N MET A 176 6.76 3.06 -5.84
CA MET A 176 7.12 4.23 -6.68
C MET A 176 6.25 4.36 -7.92
N GLY A 177 4.96 3.99 -7.78
CA GLY A 177 3.98 4.06 -8.87
C GLY A 177 3.93 2.84 -9.79
N GLY A 178 4.82 1.84 -9.58
CA GLY A 178 4.80 0.58 -10.34
C GLY A 178 6.10 -0.21 -10.23
N TRP A 179 6.08 -1.32 -9.48
CA TRP A 179 7.25 -2.16 -9.29
C TRP A 179 7.81 -2.68 -10.62
N LEU A 180 9.10 -2.40 -10.89
CA LEU A 180 9.80 -2.69 -12.16
C LEU A 180 9.16 -2.08 -13.41
N ALA A 181 8.26 -1.09 -13.27
CA ALA A 181 7.60 -0.35 -14.35
C ALA A 181 7.74 1.17 -14.17
N TYR A 182 8.85 1.63 -13.61
CA TYR A 182 9.08 3.03 -13.24
C TYR A 182 9.09 3.99 -14.44
N GLU A 183 9.73 3.57 -15.56
CA GLU A 183 9.75 4.38 -16.78
C GLU A 183 8.37 4.42 -17.44
N ASP A 184 7.60 3.32 -17.36
CA ASP A 184 6.22 3.30 -17.84
C ASP A 184 5.34 4.20 -16.96
N PHE A 185 5.54 4.22 -15.63
CA PHE A 185 4.89 5.19 -14.76
C PHE A 185 5.18 6.63 -15.18
N LEU A 186 6.45 6.97 -15.42
CA LEU A 186 6.86 8.29 -15.89
C LEU A 186 6.28 8.65 -17.28
N ALA A 187 6.08 7.67 -18.14
CA ALA A 187 5.49 7.86 -19.47
C ALA A 187 3.98 8.02 -19.42
N ASP A 188 3.30 7.16 -18.64
CA ASP A 188 1.86 7.00 -18.64
C ASP A 188 1.16 7.98 -17.69
N MET A 189 1.74 8.29 -16.51
CA MET A 189 1.14 9.14 -15.49
C MET A 189 1.58 10.60 -15.65
N ARG A 190 1.20 11.21 -16.77
CA ARG A 190 1.54 12.61 -17.10
C ARG A 190 0.46 13.56 -16.63
N GLY A 191 0.73 14.24 -15.51
CA GLY A 191 -0.15 15.28 -14.99
C GLY A 191 -1.41 14.78 -14.29
N GLU A 192 -1.50 13.49 -14.04
CA GLU A 192 -2.53 12.92 -13.18
C GLU A 192 -2.19 13.18 -11.71
N ASP A 193 -3.21 13.56 -10.94
CA ASP A 193 -3.13 13.69 -9.49
C ASP A 193 -3.21 12.28 -8.87
N VAL A 194 -2.05 11.68 -8.61
CA VAL A 194 -1.93 10.35 -8.01
C VAL A 194 -0.96 10.36 -6.85
N MET A 195 -1.29 9.60 -5.81
CA MET A 195 -0.34 9.32 -4.72
C MET A 195 0.39 8.01 -5.00
N ILE A 196 1.63 7.94 -4.54
CA ILE A 196 2.46 6.72 -4.64
C ILE A 196 3.09 6.42 -3.29
N ASP A 197 3.58 5.19 -3.09
CA ASP A 197 4.41 4.87 -1.93
C ASP A 197 5.81 4.39 -2.30
N THR A 198 6.73 4.40 -1.34
CA THR A 198 8.14 4.02 -1.54
C THR A 198 8.40 2.53 -1.33
N SER A 199 7.37 1.74 -1.01
CA SER A 199 7.51 0.34 -0.61
C SER A 199 8.23 -0.52 -1.67
N CYS A 200 8.96 -1.51 -1.21
CA CYS A 200 9.72 -2.46 -2.03
C CYS A 200 10.66 -1.82 -3.11
N SER A 201 10.95 -0.52 -3.01
CA SER A 201 11.71 0.21 -4.06
C SER A 201 13.16 0.46 -3.69
N ALA A 202 13.51 0.43 -2.40
CA ALA A 202 14.89 0.67 -1.93
C ALA A 202 15.86 -0.39 -2.47
N GLY A 203 16.85 0.05 -3.25
CA GLY A 203 17.83 -0.82 -3.91
C GLY A 203 17.31 -1.54 -5.16
N ILE A 204 16.11 -1.22 -5.63
CA ILE A 204 15.49 -1.72 -6.86
C ILE A 204 15.22 -0.54 -7.82
N CYS A 205 14.53 0.51 -7.34
CA CYS A 205 14.37 1.74 -8.11
C CYS A 205 15.69 2.54 -8.04
N PRO A 206 16.30 2.90 -9.19
CA PRO A 206 17.46 3.77 -9.19
C PRO A 206 17.13 5.14 -8.58
N VAL A 207 18.06 5.71 -7.80
CA VAL A 207 17.88 7.04 -7.16
C VAL A 207 17.58 8.12 -8.21
N GLU A 208 18.23 8.06 -9.38
CA GLU A 208 17.96 9.01 -10.46
C GLU A 208 16.51 8.90 -10.98
N THR A 209 15.98 7.68 -11.10
CA THR A 209 14.58 7.45 -11.49
C THR A 209 13.62 7.94 -10.40
N ALA A 210 13.95 7.68 -9.13
CA ALA A 210 13.17 8.19 -7.99
C ALA A 210 13.13 9.74 -7.95
N ASN A 211 14.24 10.40 -8.29
CA ASN A 211 14.30 11.87 -8.46
C ASN A 211 13.38 12.36 -9.58
N LYS A 212 13.36 11.66 -10.73
CA LYS A 212 12.44 12.01 -11.83
C LYS A 212 10.99 11.86 -11.40
N ILE A 213 10.68 10.79 -10.64
CA ILE A 213 9.34 10.56 -10.09
C ILE A 213 8.97 11.66 -9.09
N LEU A 214 9.85 12.01 -8.13
CA LEU A 214 9.65 13.11 -7.19
C LEU A 214 9.35 14.43 -7.94
N SER A 215 10.13 14.74 -8.96
CA SER A 215 9.93 15.94 -9.78
C SER A 215 8.60 15.92 -10.55
N ARG A 216 8.08 14.73 -10.87
CA ARG A 216 6.85 14.53 -11.61
C ARG A 216 5.60 14.66 -10.73
N VAL A 217 5.59 14.01 -9.57
CA VAL A 217 4.39 13.90 -8.72
C VAL A 217 4.37 14.89 -7.56
N GLY A 218 5.52 15.45 -7.19
CA GLY A 218 5.68 16.30 -6.00
C GLY A 218 5.78 15.49 -4.70
N ALA A 219 6.52 16.05 -3.73
CA ALA A 219 6.71 15.38 -2.43
C ALA A 219 5.39 15.18 -1.67
N GLU A 220 4.40 16.04 -1.89
CA GLU A 220 3.07 16.01 -1.28
C GLU A 220 2.21 14.80 -1.72
N ASN A 221 2.64 14.09 -2.77
CA ASN A 221 1.96 12.92 -3.32
C ASN A 221 2.75 11.62 -3.11
N ILE A 222 3.88 11.66 -2.41
CA ILE A 222 4.67 10.48 -2.06
C ILE A 222 4.45 10.13 -0.59
N LEU A 223 4.22 8.85 -0.28
CA LEU A 223 4.07 8.31 1.06
C LEU A 223 5.22 7.34 1.36
N PHE A 224 5.65 7.32 2.61
CA PHE A 224 6.62 6.34 3.08
C PHE A 224 5.97 4.97 3.23
N GLY A 225 6.56 3.95 2.63
CA GLY A 225 6.15 2.56 2.74
C GLY A 225 7.35 1.64 2.62
N THR A 226 7.31 0.47 3.26
CA THR A 226 8.41 -0.50 3.24
C THR A 226 8.08 -1.79 2.50
N ASP A 227 6.84 -2.23 2.53
CA ASP A 227 6.41 -3.58 2.17
C ASP A 227 6.95 -4.65 3.14
N CYS A 228 7.12 -4.28 4.43
CA CYS A 228 7.48 -5.24 5.48
C CYS A 228 6.48 -6.42 5.47
N PRO A 229 6.95 -7.68 5.47
CA PRO A 229 8.28 -8.15 5.86
C PRO A 229 9.34 -8.20 4.75
N TRP A 230 9.05 -7.81 3.51
CA TRP A 230 9.99 -7.92 2.38
C TRP A 230 10.92 -6.71 2.25
N GLY A 231 10.57 -5.59 2.88
CA GLY A 231 11.35 -4.37 2.97
C GLY A 231 11.51 -3.87 4.41
N GLY A 232 12.65 -3.26 4.72
CA GLY A 232 12.97 -2.76 6.05
C GLY A 232 13.03 -1.24 6.13
N ALA A 233 12.56 -0.67 7.27
CA ALA A 233 12.44 0.77 7.48
C ALA A 233 13.75 1.52 7.24
N ARG A 234 14.86 1.10 7.86
CA ARG A 234 16.17 1.80 7.71
C ARG A 234 16.63 1.92 6.26
N LYS A 235 16.42 0.86 5.46
CA LYS A 235 16.79 0.86 4.04
C LYS A 235 15.91 1.83 3.25
N HIS A 236 14.62 1.88 3.53
CA HIS A 236 13.67 2.77 2.83
C HIS A 236 13.80 4.22 3.29
N ILE A 237 14.08 4.48 4.57
CA ILE A 237 14.40 5.83 5.07
C ILE A 237 15.61 6.38 4.30
N ARG A 238 16.70 5.60 4.21
CA ARG A 238 17.89 6.01 3.48
C ARG A 238 17.61 6.24 1.99
N PHE A 239 16.82 5.37 1.37
CA PHE A 239 16.41 5.56 -0.02
C PHE A 239 15.66 6.89 -0.22
N VAL A 240 14.75 7.25 0.68
CA VAL A 240 14.07 8.56 0.62
C VAL A 240 15.07 9.71 0.81
N GLU A 241 16.00 9.60 1.74
CA GLU A 241 17.07 10.60 1.96
C GLU A 241 17.96 10.77 0.73
N ASP A 242 18.26 9.69 0.02
CA ASP A 242 19.10 9.69 -1.17
C ASP A 242 18.44 10.41 -2.36
N PHE A 243 17.12 10.25 -2.57
CA PHE A 243 16.43 10.90 -3.68
C PHE A 243 15.73 12.22 -3.31
N CYS A 244 15.58 12.53 -2.03
CA CYS A 244 14.91 13.74 -1.54
C CYS A 244 15.78 14.43 -0.49
N PRO A 245 16.71 15.30 -0.88
CA PRO A 245 17.64 15.95 0.06
C PRO A 245 16.99 17.01 0.94
N ASP A 246 15.86 17.58 0.55
CA ASP A 246 15.15 18.61 1.32
C ASP A 246 14.41 17.99 2.51
N GLU A 247 14.72 18.47 3.73
CA GLU A 247 14.16 17.94 4.98
C GLU A 247 12.66 18.18 5.10
N SER A 248 12.17 19.32 4.66
CA SER A 248 10.75 19.66 4.71
C SER A 248 9.92 18.77 3.76
N MET A 249 10.47 18.45 2.60
CA MET A 249 9.86 17.50 1.66
C MET A 249 9.90 16.08 2.22
N ARG A 250 10.97 15.67 2.90
CA ARG A 250 11.03 14.37 3.57
C ARG A 250 10.00 14.24 4.69
N GLU A 251 9.74 15.29 5.45
CA GLU A 251 8.70 15.29 6.48
C GLU A 251 7.31 15.00 5.87
N LEU A 252 7.01 15.59 4.71
CA LEU A 252 5.79 15.27 3.95
C LEU A 252 5.73 13.78 3.62
N ILE A 253 6.80 13.24 3.03
CA ILE A 253 6.88 11.84 2.59
C ILE A 253 6.78 10.88 3.79
N PHE A 254 7.55 11.14 4.86
CA PHE A 254 7.68 10.21 5.98
C PHE A 254 6.42 10.07 6.82
N HIS A 255 5.59 11.12 6.95
CA HIS A 255 4.36 10.97 7.72
C HIS A 255 3.24 11.94 7.35
N ARG A 256 3.49 13.23 7.03
CA ARG A 256 2.43 14.23 6.89
C ARG A 256 1.39 13.88 5.81
N ASN A 257 1.84 13.34 4.68
CA ASN A 257 0.93 12.95 3.61
C ASN A 257 0.02 11.80 4.04
N ALA A 258 0.55 10.81 4.75
CA ALA A 258 -0.23 9.69 5.27
C ALA A 258 -1.17 10.12 6.41
N GLU A 259 -0.74 11.03 7.31
CA GLU A 259 -1.61 11.64 8.32
C GLU A 259 -2.81 12.33 7.66
N ARG A 260 -2.56 13.13 6.62
CA ARG A 260 -3.62 13.82 5.86
C ARG A 260 -4.54 12.84 5.14
N LEU A 261 -3.99 11.80 4.51
CA LEU A 261 -4.77 10.80 3.76
C LEU A 261 -5.70 10.01 4.67
N LEU A 262 -5.17 9.57 5.82
CA LEU A 262 -5.84 8.64 6.74
C LEU A 262 -6.63 9.34 7.86
N GLY A 263 -6.40 10.64 8.06
CA GLY A 263 -7.00 11.37 9.19
C GLY A 263 -6.53 10.84 10.55
N VAL A 264 -5.24 10.49 10.66
CA VAL A 264 -4.58 10.05 11.90
C VAL A 264 -3.49 11.04 12.29
N THR A 265 -3.06 10.98 13.54
CA THR A 265 -1.90 11.73 14.04
C THR A 265 -0.84 10.73 14.48
N VAL A 266 0.40 10.91 14.02
CA VAL A 266 1.52 10.05 14.42
C VAL A 266 1.97 10.42 15.83
N PRO A 267 1.89 9.48 16.81
CA PRO A 267 2.32 9.74 18.18
C PRO A 267 3.84 9.92 18.28
N GLU A 268 4.32 10.53 19.35
CA GLU A 268 5.73 10.45 19.79
C GLU A 268 5.97 9.03 20.34
N ILE A 269 7.19 8.48 20.12
CA ILE A 269 7.67 7.22 20.73
C ILE A 269 8.80 7.53 21.69
#